data_3ce056cf972dc6d15be95c642fea06a0
#
_entry.id   3ce056cf972dc6d15be95c642fea06a0
#
_cell.length_a   1.000
_cell.length_b   1.000
_cell.length_c   1.000
_cell.angle_alpha   90.00
_cell.angle_beta   90.00
_cell.angle_gamma   90.00
#
_symmetry.space_group_name_H-M   'P 1'
#
loop_
_entity.id
_entity.type
_entity.pdbx_description
1 polymer ?
#
loop_
_entity_poly.entity_id
_entity_poly.type
_entity_poly.pdbx_seq_one_letter_code
_entity_poly.pdbx_strand_id
1 'polypeptide(L)'
;MEYDKQTKNRLKRVEGQVRGILRMMEENQDCEKVINQLSAVCSAINRTIGVIVTENLKMCLQAQNENESNTDELVKEAIKLLVKSR
;
A
#
# COMPACT_ATOMS: atom_id res chain seq x y z
N MET A 1 -7.41 4.15 -13.00
CA MET A 1 -7.48 2.85 -12.31
C MET A 1 -8.61 2.85 -11.30
N GLU A 2 -9.45 1.86 -11.34
CA GLU A 2 -10.47 1.70 -10.31
C GLU A 2 -9.94 0.83 -9.19
N TYR A 3 -10.16 1.26 -7.97
CA TYR A 3 -9.73 0.52 -6.79
C TYR A 3 -10.86 -0.36 -6.29
N ASP A 4 -10.59 -1.64 -6.10
CA ASP A 4 -11.61 -2.57 -5.67
C ASP A 4 -11.96 -2.40 -4.18
N LYS A 5 -13.02 -3.10 -3.78
CA LYS A 5 -13.51 -3.02 -2.40
C LYS A 5 -12.48 -3.54 -1.40
N GLN A 6 -11.73 -4.58 -1.76
CA GLN A 6 -10.72 -5.14 -0.86
C GLN A 6 -9.60 -4.15 -0.58
N THR A 7 -9.13 -3.45 -1.61
CA THR A 7 -8.08 -2.44 -1.45
C THR A 7 -8.57 -1.28 -0.58
N LYS A 8 -9.78 -0.81 -0.84
CA LYS A 8 -10.38 0.25 -0.03
C LYS A 8 -10.55 -0.20 1.43
N ASN A 9 -10.94 -1.44 1.66
CA ASN A 9 -11.10 -1.97 3.01
C ASN A 9 -9.78 -2.07 3.75
N ARG A 10 -8.70 -2.40 3.05
CA ARG A 10 -7.35 -2.37 3.65
C ARG A 10 -7.01 -0.99 4.18
N LEU A 11 -7.30 0.03 3.41
CA LEU A 11 -7.01 1.41 3.81
C LEU A 11 -7.94 1.87 4.92
N LYS A 12 -9.21 1.47 4.90
CA LYS A 12 -10.13 1.77 5.99
C LYS A 12 -9.69 1.15 7.31
N ARG A 13 -9.10 -0.04 7.24
CA ARG A 13 -8.53 -0.70 8.42
C ARG A 13 -7.36 0.11 8.98
N VAL A 14 -6.49 0.62 8.09
CA VAL A 14 -5.39 1.50 8.48
C VAL A 14 -5.92 2.79 9.12
N GLU A 15 -6.97 3.36 8.57
CA GLU A 15 -7.61 4.54 9.13
C GLU A 15 -8.04 4.29 10.58
N GLY A 16 -8.67 3.15 10.84
CA GLY A 16 -9.06 2.77 12.20
C GLY A 16 -7.86 2.59 13.13
N GLN A 17 -6.78 2.01 12.62
CA GLN A 17 -5.55 1.85 13.39
C GLN A 17 -4.93 3.20 13.76
N VAL A 18 -4.93 4.15 12.83
CA VAL A 18 -4.41 5.49 13.10
C VAL A 18 -5.23 6.19 14.18
N ARG A 19 -6.55 6.06 14.13
CA ARG A 19 -7.41 6.62 15.18
C ARG A 19 -7.12 5.98 16.54
N GLY A 20 -6.87 4.69 16.58
CA GLY A 20 -6.47 3.99 17.79
C GLY A 20 -5.15 4.52 18.36
N ILE A 21 -4.20 4.82 17.48
CA ILE A 21 -2.91 5.37 17.89
C ILE A 21 -3.07 6.77 18.48
N LEU A 22 -3.89 7.60 17.85
CA LEU A 22 -4.18 8.95 18.40
C LEU A 22 -4.78 8.84 19.80
N ARG A 23 -5.68 7.88 20.03
CA ARG A 23 -6.24 7.63 21.36
C ARG A 23 -5.17 7.23 22.35
N MET A 24 -4.25 6.35 21.93
CA MET A 24 -3.14 5.95 22.79
C MET A 24 -2.30 7.16 23.23
N MET A 25 -2.06 8.08 22.30
CA MET A 25 -1.31 9.31 22.60
C MET A 25 -2.07 10.20 23.57
N GLU A 26 -3.39 10.34 23.40
CA GLU A 26 -4.24 11.11 24.30
C GLU A 26 -4.27 10.52 25.71
N GLU A 27 -4.17 9.21 25.82
CA GLU A 27 -4.14 8.49 27.08
C GLU A 27 -2.74 8.40 27.67
N ASN A 28 -1.75 9.04 27.03
CA ASN A 28 -0.36 9.06 27.47
C ASN A 28 0.23 7.66 27.61
N GLN A 29 -0.10 6.78 26.68
CA GLN A 29 0.43 5.44 26.69
C GLN A 29 1.92 5.43 26.41
N ASP A 30 2.55 4.35 26.83
CA ASP A 30 3.98 4.14 26.71
C ASP A 30 4.47 4.33 25.27
N CYS A 31 5.57 5.04 25.13
CA CYS A 31 6.21 5.34 23.85
C CYS A 31 6.44 4.07 23.02
N GLU A 32 6.91 3.00 23.65
CA GLU A 32 7.19 1.74 22.96
C GLU A 32 5.93 1.16 22.33
N LYS A 33 4.80 1.22 23.05
CA LYS A 33 3.53 0.72 22.53
C LYS A 33 3.06 1.53 21.32
N VAL A 34 3.21 2.85 21.38
CA VAL A 34 2.83 3.72 20.27
C VAL A 34 3.70 3.44 19.04
N ILE A 35 5.00 3.29 19.23
CA ILE A 35 5.93 3.00 18.13
C ILE A 35 5.61 1.66 17.50
N ASN A 36 5.31 0.65 18.31
CA ASN A 36 4.96 -0.68 17.78
C ASN A 36 3.70 -0.61 16.91
N GLN A 37 2.70 0.15 17.32
CA GLN A 37 1.49 0.32 16.53
C GLN A 37 1.75 1.10 15.24
N LEU A 38 2.58 2.13 15.30
CA LEU A 38 2.96 2.88 14.10
C LEU A 38 3.72 1.99 13.10
N SER A 39 4.60 1.12 13.60
CA SER A 39 5.32 0.18 12.75
C SER A 39 4.36 -0.79 12.05
N ALA A 40 3.33 -1.25 12.76
CA ALA A 40 2.32 -2.12 12.18
C ALA A 40 1.53 -1.39 11.08
N VAL A 41 1.21 -0.12 11.28
CA VAL A 41 0.53 0.71 10.28
C VAL A 41 1.41 0.88 9.06
N CYS A 42 2.70 1.14 9.24
CA CYS A 42 3.63 1.26 8.11
C CYS A 42 3.67 -0.02 7.28
N SER A 43 3.70 -1.18 7.94
CA SER A 43 3.68 -2.47 7.23
C SER A 43 2.39 -2.67 6.46
N ALA A 44 1.25 -2.28 7.04
CA ALA A 44 -0.05 -2.39 6.39
C ALA A 44 -0.12 -1.49 5.15
N ILE A 45 0.40 -0.27 5.26
CA ILE A 45 0.45 0.67 4.14
C ILE A 45 1.34 0.12 3.03
N ASN A 46 2.51 -0.41 3.37
CA ASN A 46 3.43 -0.99 2.39
C ASN A 46 2.79 -2.16 1.63
N ARG A 47 2.03 -3.00 2.32
CA ARG A 47 1.30 -4.09 1.66
C ARG A 47 0.24 -3.55 0.70
N THR A 48 -0.45 -2.49 1.10
CA THR A 48 -1.46 -1.86 0.25
C THR A 48 -0.82 -1.28 -1.01
N ILE A 49 0.33 -0.65 -0.87
CA ILE A 49 1.10 -0.15 -2.01
C ILE A 49 1.45 -1.30 -2.96
N GLY A 50 1.94 -2.42 -2.40
CA GLY A 50 2.28 -3.59 -3.20
C GLY A 50 1.09 -4.14 -3.98
N VAL A 51 -0.06 -4.21 -3.33
CA VAL A 51 -1.29 -4.69 -3.99
C VAL A 51 -1.68 -3.76 -5.13
N ILE A 52 -1.65 -2.44 -4.91
CA ILE A 52 -2.01 -1.46 -5.94
C ILE A 52 -1.05 -1.53 -7.12
N VAL A 53 0.25 -1.60 -6.86
CA VAL A 53 1.25 -1.68 -7.92
C VAL A 53 1.06 -2.97 -8.74
N THR A 54 0.82 -4.09 -8.07
CA THR A 54 0.60 -5.37 -8.73
C THR A 54 -0.65 -5.34 -9.62
N GLU A 55 -1.75 -4.80 -9.10
CA GLU A 55 -3.00 -4.72 -9.87
C GLU A 55 -2.86 -3.77 -11.06
N ASN A 56 -2.16 -2.66 -10.88
CA ASN A 56 -1.91 -1.73 -11.98
C ASN A 56 -1.06 -2.39 -13.08
N LEU A 57 -0.04 -3.15 -12.69
CA LEU A 57 0.81 -3.86 -13.66
C LEU A 57 -0.01 -4.89 -14.44
N LYS A 58 -0.86 -5.66 -13.75
CA LYS A 58 -1.74 -6.63 -14.39
C LYS A 58 -2.62 -5.97 -15.44
N MET A 59 -3.25 -4.86 -15.09
CA MET A 59 -4.14 -4.14 -15.99
C MET A 59 -3.39 -3.63 -17.22
N CYS A 60 -2.19 -3.11 -17.03
CA CYS A 60 -1.36 -2.62 -18.12
C CYS A 60 -0.94 -3.76 -19.05
N LEU A 61 -0.57 -4.91 -18.50
CA LEU A 61 -0.20 -6.08 -19.29
C LEU A 61 -1.37 -6.62 -20.08
N GLN A 62 -2.56 -6.66 -19.48
CA GLN A 62 -3.77 -7.11 -20.16
C GLN A 62 -4.18 -6.18 -21.30
N ALA A 63 -3.99 -4.89 -21.12
CA ALA A 63 -4.30 -3.90 -22.15
C ALA A 63 -3.33 -3.97 -23.33
N GLN A 64 -2.14 -4.55 -23.12
CA GLN A 64 -1.07 -4.62 -24.13
C GLN A 64 -0.84 -6.02 -24.66
N ASN A 65 -1.83 -6.85 -24.64
CA ASN A 65 -1.66 -8.25 -25.03
C ASN A 65 -1.12 -8.45 -26.46
N GLU A 66 -1.11 -7.43 -27.30
CA GLU A 66 -0.56 -7.49 -28.65
C GLU A 66 0.78 -6.79 -28.80
N ASN A 67 1.28 -6.15 -27.78
CA ASN A 67 2.49 -5.31 -27.88
C ASN A 67 3.47 -5.66 -26.77
N GLU A 68 4.17 -6.78 -26.96
CA GLU A 68 5.10 -7.29 -25.95
C GLU A 68 6.30 -6.39 -25.69
N SER A 69 6.59 -5.46 -26.59
CA SER A 69 7.78 -4.62 -26.49
C SER A 69 7.79 -3.70 -25.26
N ASN A 70 6.62 -3.48 -24.64
CA ASN A 70 6.50 -2.58 -23.49
C ASN A 70 6.48 -3.31 -22.15
N THR A 71 6.56 -4.64 -22.14
CA THR A 71 6.51 -5.41 -20.90
C THR A 71 7.66 -5.06 -19.96
N ASP A 72 8.88 -4.92 -20.49
CA ASP A 72 10.05 -4.59 -19.68
C ASP A 72 9.90 -3.21 -19.04
N GLU A 73 9.35 -2.27 -19.77
CA GLU A 73 9.15 -0.91 -19.25
C GLU A 73 8.08 -0.89 -18.16
N LEU A 74 7.02 -1.69 -18.30
CA LEU A 74 5.98 -1.79 -17.28
C LEU A 74 6.54 -2.38 -15.99
N VAL A 75 7.38 -3.41 -16.11
CA VAL A 75 8.02 -4.01 -14.94
C VAL A 75 8.97 -3.02 -14.27
N LYS A 76 9.75 -2.29 -15.04
CA LYS A 76 10.65 -1.26 -14.51
C LYS A 76 9.87 -0.18 -13.77
N GLU A 77 8.75 0.25 -14.33
CA GLU A 77 7.89 1.26 -13.70
C GLU A 77 7.33 0.75 -12.37
N ALA A 78 6.88 -0.50 -12.32
CA ALA A 78 6.38 -1.11 -11.10
C ALA A 78 7.46 -1.16 -10.03
N ILE A 79 8.67 -1.56 -10.39
CA ILE A 79 9.80 -1.61 -9.46
C ILE A 79 10.12 -0.21 -8.94
N LYS A 80 10.12 0.78 -9.83
CA LYS A 80 10.38 2.17 -9.49
C LYS A 80 9.38 2.69 -8.44
N LEU A 81 8.09 2.37 -8.63
CA LEU A 81 7.05 2.77 -7.69
C LEU A 81 7.25 2.12 -6.32
N LEU A 82 7.61 0.84 -6.30
CA LEU A 82 7.86 0.11 -5.06
C LEU A 82 9.08 0.67 -4.31
N VAL A 83 10.13 0.99 -5.03
CA VAL A 83 11.35 1.57 -4.43
C VAL A 83 11.06 2.96 -3.89
N LYS A 84 10.29 3.75 -4.62
CA LYS A 84 9.95 5.12 -4.20
C LYS A 84 9.17 5.15 -2.89
N SER A 85 8.39 4.10 -2.61
CA SER A 85 7.55 4.06 -1.43
C SER A 85 8.30 3.75 -0.13
N ARG A 86 9.59 3.43 -0.20
CA ARG A 86 10.41 3.10 0.98
C ARG A 86 11.04 4.31 1.63
#